data_9aa73a72803d55724ebd733c465165cc
#
_entry.id   9aa73a72803d55724ebd733c465165cc
#
_cell.length_a   1.000
_cell.length_b   1.000
_cell.length_c   1.000
_cell.angle_alpha   90.00
_cell.angle_beta   90.00
_cell.angle_gamma   90.00
#
_symmetry.space_group_name_H-M   'P 1'
#
loop_
_entity.id
_entity.type
_entity.pdbx_description
1 polymer ?
#
loop_
_entity_poly.entity_id
_entity_poly.type
_entity_poly.pdbx_seq_one_letter_code
_entity_poly.pdbx_strand_id
1 'polypeptide(L)'
;MCGRFLRISSLTEVVSAFEATGDSELRLSFNVPPTTTVYAIRHDETRRLVEPMSWGLVPFWAKDTKRASNAINARVETLTEKPSFRHLVKNHRAVMPLDGYFEWDTVTATGSQPKQPYLVRPSIGGEQSFDGMFAAAALWSTWHDPEQEGVALQTVAMVTTQSVGRL
;
A
#
# COMPACT_ATOMS: atom_id res chain seq x y z
N MET A 1 0.05 11.82 4.71
CA MET A 1 0.59 10.74 3.83
C MET A 1 0.68 9.46 4.65
N CYS A 2 -0.01 8.41 4.19
CA CYS A 2 -0.02 7.13 4.90
C CYS A 2 1.39 6.51 4.92
N GLY A 3 1.96 6.33 6.10
CA GLY A 3 3.26 5.68 6.32
C GLY A 3 3.17 4.49 7.28
N ARG A 4 2.00 4.19 7.81
CA ARG A 4 1.69 3.08 8.72
C ARG A 4 0.24 2.69 8.60
N PHE A 5 -0.07 1.40 8.60
CA PHE A 5 -1.44 0.92 8.55
C PHE A 5 -1.66 -0.37 9.34
N LEU A 6 -2.93 -0.79 9.48
CA LEU A 6 -3.34 -2.04 10.09
C LEU A 6 -3.59 -3.09 9.02
N ARG A 7 -3.18 -4.32 9.31
CA ARG A 7 -3.54 -5.54 8.60
C ARG A 7 -3.96 -6.58 9.64
N ILE A 8 -5.25 -6.59 9.95
CA ILE A 8 -5.85 -7.50 10.94
C ILE A 8 -6.86 -8.47 10.32
N SER A 9 -7.26 -8.24 9.07
CA SER A 9 -8.06 -9.18 8.30
C SER A 9 -7.19 -10.34 7.80
N SER A 10 -7.73 -11.55 7.89
CA SER A 10 -7.15 -12.78 7.35
C SER A 10 -7.18 -12.78 5.82
N LEU A 11 -6.39 -13.66 5.21
CA LEU A 11 -6.44 -13.86 3.75
C LEU A 11 -7.86 -14.23 3.29
N THR A 12 -8.58 -15.07 4.03
CA THR A 12 -9.96 -15.48 3.70
C THR A 12 -10.90 -14.28 3.64
N GLU A 13 -10.82 -13.37 4.60
CA GLU A 13 -11.62 -12.14 4.61
C GLU A 13 -11.26 -11.22 3.44
N VAL A 14 -9.96 -11.04 3.14
CA VAL A 14 -9.49 -10.26 1.98
C VAL A 14 -9.99 -10.89 0.67
N VAL A 15 -9.81 -12.19 0.49
CA VAL A 15 -10.26 -12.93 -0.71
C VAL A 15 -11.77 -12.78 -0.90
N SER A 16 -12.55 -12.91 0.17
CA SER A 16 -14.01 -12.75 0.13
C SER A 16 -14.42 -11.32 -0.21
N ALA A 17 -13.84 -10.33 0.47
CA ALA A 17 -14.22 -8.92 0.31
C ALA A 17 -13.90 -8.37 -1.10
N PHE A 18 -12.85 -8.86 -1.73
CA PHE A 18 -12.41 -8.39 -3.04
C PHE A 18 -12.75 -9.34 -4.20
N GLU A 19 -13.49 -10.44 -3.93
CA GLU A 19 -13.80 -11.49 -4.92
C GLU A 19 -12.53 -11.92 -5.67
N ALA A 20 -11.50 -12.25 -4.92
CA ALA A 20 -10.17 -12.55 -5.42
C ALA A 20 -9.77 -13.99 -5.09
N THR A 21 -8.59 -14.42 -5.53
CA THR A 21 -7.96 -15.68 -5.15
C THR A 21 -6.55 -15.42 -4.62
N GLY A 22 -6.11 -16.20 -3.65
CA GLY A 22 -4.77 -16.10 -3.05
C GLY A 22 -4.53 -17.29 -2.11
N ASP A 23 -3.26 -17.59 -1.85
CA ASP A 23 -2.85 -18.76 -1.04
C ASP A 23 -1.81 -18.42 0.04
N SER A 24 -1.33 -17.21 0.06
CA SER A 24 -0.23 -16.79 0.92
C SER A 24 -0.73 -15.97 2.12
N GLU A 25 -0.90 -16.61 3.27
CA GLU A 25 -1.31 -15.94 4.50
C GLU A 25 -0.18 -15.07 5.07
N LEU A 26 -0.49 -13.82 5.36
CA LEU A 26 0.42 -12.90 6.05
C LEU A 26 0.01 -12.75 7.52
N ARG A 27 0.99 -12.64 8.41
CA ARG A 27 0.73 -12.43 9.83
C ARG A 27 -0.02 -11.12 10.06
N LEU A 28 -1.00 -11.15 10.97
CA LEU A 28 -1.71 -9.96 11.42
C LEU A 28 -0.73 -8.92 11.99
N SER A 29 -1.00 -7.66 11.74
CA SER A 29 -0.16 -6.56 12.26
C SER A 29 -0.98 -5.32 12.53
N PHE A 30 -0.92 -4.83 13.75
CA PHE A 30 -1.51 -3.55 14.15
C PHE A 30 -0.66 -2.34 13.76
N ASN A 31 0.51 -2.55 13.17
CA ASN A 31 1.43 -1.48 12.82
C ASN A 31 2.37 -1.92 11.69
N VAL A 32 1.86 -2.00 10.46
CA VAL A 32 2.63 -2.36 9.28
C VAL A 32 3.55 -1.22 8.87
N PRO A 33 4.89 -1.39 8.96
CA PRO A 33 5.84 -0.38 8.53
C PRO A 33 6.14 -0.48 7.02
N PRO A 34 6.71 0.59 6.42
CA PRO A 34 7.31 0.51 5.09
C PRO A 34 8.33 -0.62 4.95
N THR A 35 8.55 -1.07 3.72
CA THR A 35 9.48 -2.13 3.32
C THR A 35 9.15 -3.54 3.83
N THR A 36 7.98 -3.72 4.44
CA THR A 36 7.46 -5.05 4.78
C THR A 36 6.55 -5.60 3.69
N THR A 37 6.31 -6.91 3.76
CA THR A 37 5.38 -7.59 2.86
C THR A 37 3.93 -7.25 3.21
N VAL A 38 3.15 -6.90 2.20
CA VAL A 38 1.74 -6.51 2.30
C VAL A 38 0.91 -7.25 1.25
N TYR A 39 -0.40 -7.31 1.42
CA TYR A 39 -1.28 -7.76 0.35
C TYR A 39 -1.42 -6.70 -0.73
N ALA A 40 -1.29 -7.11 -1.97
CA ALA A 40 -1.66 -6.35 -3.14
C ALA A 40 -2.61 -7.17 -4.01
N ILE A 41 -3.70 -6.58 -4.45
CA ILE A 41 -4.70 -7.21 -5.29
C ILE A 41 -4.54 -6.64 -6.69
N ARG A 42 -4.14 -7.46 -7.62
CA ARG A 42 -4.07 -7.10 -9.03
C ARG A 42 -5.03 -7.96 -9.86
N HIS A 43 -5.33 -7.53 -11.05
CA HIS A 43 -6.09 -8.30 -12.02
C HIS A 43 -5.12 -8.90 -13.03
N ASP A 44 -5.16 -10.20 -13.22
CA ASP A 44 -4.65 -10.82 -14.42
C ASP A 44 -5.75 -10.83 -15.51
N GLU A 45 -5.54 -11.50 -16.62
CA GLU A 45 -6.50 -11.50 -17.73
C GLU A 45 -7.88 -12.05 -17.34
N THR A 46 -8.00 -12.85 -16.28
CA THR A 46 -9.20 -13.64 -15.95
C THR A 46 -9.76 -13.40 -14.57
N ARG A 47 -8.92 -13.03 -13.59
CA ARG A 47 -9.32 -12.98 -12.17
C ARG A 47 -8.50 -11.97 -11.36
N ARG A 48 -9.01 -11.67 -10.18
CA ARG A 48 -8.26 -10.90 -9.17
C ARG A 48 -7.38 -11.84 -8.34
N LEU A 49 -6.12 -11.46 -8.17
CA LEU A 49 -5.13 -12.20 -7.40
C LEU A 49 -4.70 -11.38 -6.18
N VAL A 50 -4.78 -11.98 -4.99
CA VAL A 50 -4.16 -11.46 -3.78
C VAL A 50 -2.75 -12.01 -3.69
N GLU A 51 -1.75 -11.15 -3.80
CA GLU A 51 -0.34 -11.54 -3.78
C GLU A 51 0.44 -10.75 -2.73
N PRO A 52 1.42 -11.40 -2.07
CA PRO A 52 2.34 -10.71 -1.18
C PRO A 52 3.35 -9.88 -2.00
N MET A 53 3.43 -8.57 -1.72
CA MET A 53 4.38 -7.66 -2.35
C MET A 53 5.10 -6.82 -1.30
N SER A 54 6.33 -6.41 -1.54
CA SER A 54 7.06 -5.50 -0.67
C SER A 54 6.52 -4.07 -0.79
N TRP A 55 6.16 -3.43 0.33
CA TRP A 55 5.67 -2.07 0.33
C TRP A 55 6.80 -1.04 0.24
N GLY A 56 6.98 -0.51 -0.93
CA GLY A 56 8.05 0.40 -1.34
C GLY A 56 8.51 0.03 -2.75
N LEU A 57 8.02 0.77 -3.73
CA LEU A 57 8.19 0.43 -5.13
C LEU A 57 9.64 0.55 -5.57
N VAL A 58 10.14 -0.50 -6.18
CA VAL A 58 11.42 -0.54 -6.89
C VAL A 58 11.12 -0.54 -8.38
N PRO A 59 11.51 0.52 -9.12
CA PRO A 59 11.33 0.53 -10.56
C PRO A 59 12.12 -0.61 -11.22
N PHE A 60 11.58 -1.20 -12.29
CA PHE A 60 12.22 -2.33 -12.99
C PHE A 60 13.65 -2.04 -13.47
N TRP A 61 14.00 -0.79 -13.70
CA TRP A 61 15.32 -0.31 -14.14
C TRP A 61 16.26 0.08 -13.00
N ALA A 62 15.85 -0.05 -11.73
CA ALA A 62 16.68 0.31 -10.60
C ALA A 62 17.88 -0.66 -10.45
N LYS A 63 19.02 -0.13 -10.08
CA LYS A 63 20.23 -0.92 -9.86
C LYS A 63 20.20 -1.70 -8.55
N ASP A 64 19.45 -1.20 -7.56
CA ASP A 64 19.31 -1.83 -6.24
C ASP A 64 17.97 -1.44 -5.59
N THR A 65 17.69 -2.04 -4.43
CA THR A 65 16.45 -1.82 -3.67
C THR A 65 16.55 -0.74 -2.59
N LYS A 66 17.71 -0.07 -2.44
CA LYS A 66 18.00 0.85 -1.31
C LYS A 66 17.03 2.02 -1.19
N ARG A 67 16.40 2.42 -2.30
CA ARG A 67 15.45 3.55 -2.34
C ARG A 67 13.98 3.12 -2.24
N ALA A 68 13.69 1.84 -2.00
CA ALA A 68 12.32 1.36 -1.88
C ALA A 68 11.52 2.11 -0.80
N SER A 69 12.14 2.38 0.35
CA SER A 69 11.52 3.15 1.44
C SER A 69 11.09 4.58 1.07
N ASN A 70 11.68 5.15 0.01
CA ASN A 70 11.32 6.49 -0.47
C ASN A 70 10.12 6.49 -1.44
N ALA A 71 9.70 5.31 -1.90
CA ALA A 71 8.64 5.12 -2.88
C ALA A 71 7.46 4.29 -2.33
N ILE A 72 7.14 4.45 -1.05
CA ILE A 72 5.99 3.82 -0.41
C ILE A 72 4.66 4.45 -0.85
N ASN A 73 4.69 5.71 -1.24
CA ASN A 73 3.54 6.46 -1.72
C ASN A 73 3.82 7.07 -3.09
N ALA A 74 2.85 6.97 -3.97
CA ALA A 74 2.82 7.61 -5.27
C ALA A 74 1.70 8.67 -5.29
N ARG A 75 2.06 9.96 -5.44
CA ARG A 75 1.07 11.03 -5.45
C ARG A 75 0.32 11.07 -6.78
N VAL A 76 -1.01 11.06 -6.73
CA VAL A 76 -1.85 11.08 -7.92
C VAL A 76 -1.54 12.28 -8.81
N GLU A 77 -1.20 13.42 -8.22
CA GLU A 77 -0.90 14.67 -8.92
C GLU A 77 0.35 14.57 -9.82
N THR A 78 1.24 13.61 -9.55
CA THR A 78 2.51 13.47 -10.29
C THR A 78 2.74 12.06 -10.85
N LEU A 79 1.73 11.18 -10.83
CA LEU A 79 1.85 9.80 -11.29
C LEU A 79 2.32 9.68 -12.74
N THR A 80 1.78 10.52 -13.62
CA THR A 80 2.07 10.49 -15.05
C THR A 80 3.38 11.18 -15.42
N GLU A 81 3.98 11.93 -14.50
CA GLU A 81 5.21 12.68 -14.71
C GLU A 81 6.44 11.93 -14.23
N LYS A 82 6.35 11.34 -13.01
CA LYS A 82 7.50 10.70 -12.36
C LYS A 82 7.93 9.43 -13.11
N PRO A 83 9.23 9.30 -13.46
CA PRO A 83 9.75 8.13 -14.18
C PRO A 83 9.47 6.80 -13.48
N SER A 84 9.45 6.78 -12.14
CA SER A 84 9.18 5.57 -11.35
C SER A 84 7.75 5.06 -11.49
N PHE A 85 6.78 5.91 -11.84
CA PHE A 85 5.36 5.56 -11.80
C PHE A 85 4.65 5.65 -13.14
N ARG A 86 5.04 6.59 -14.03
CA ARG A 86 4.31 6.91 -15.27
C ARG A 86 4.03 5.69 -16.17
N HIS A 87 4.95 4.75 -16.23
CA HIS A 87 4.81 3.54 -17.04
C HIS A 87 3.87 2.50 -16.41
N LEU A 88 3.65 2.57 -15.10
CA LEU A 88 2.84 1.61 -14.34
C LEU A 88 1.35 1.94 -14.38
N VAL A 89 1.01 3.22 -14.58
CA VAL A 89 -0.39 3.73 -14.51
C VAL A 89 -1.32 2.98 -15.46
N LYS A 90 -0.85 2.53 -16.61
CA LYS A 90 -1.66 1.85 -17.61
C LYS A 90 -1.94 0.39 -17.26
N ASN A 91 -0.91 -0.37 -16.90
CA ASN A 91 -0.99 -1.85 -16.85
C ASN A 91 -0.57 -2.48 -15.52
N HIS A 92 -0.05 -1.69 -14.56
CA HIS A 92 0.46 -2.20 -13.29
C HIS A 92 -0.29 -1.58 -12.09
N ARG A 93 -1.62 -1.57 -12.20
CA ARG A 93 -2.51 -1.09 -11.14
C ARG A 93 -2.85 -2.22 -10.20
N ALA A 94 -2.94 -1.89 -8.92
CA ALA A 94 -3.34 -2.79 -7.86
C ALA A 94 -4.23 -2.06 -6.85
N VAL A 95 -4.75 -2.83 -5.89
CA VAL A 95 -5.41 -2.34 -4.69
C VAL A 95 -4.66 -2.90 -3.48
N MET A 96 -4.41 -2.08 -2.49
CA MET A 96 -3.94 -2.53 -1.18
C MET A 96 -5.11 -2.52 -0.20
N PRO A 97 -5.47 -3.68 0.39
CA PRO A 97 -6.46 -3.75 1.46
C PRO A 97 -5.86 -3.25 2.77
N LEU A 98 -6.56 -2.35 3.47
CA LEU A 98 -6.14 -1.78 4.74
C LEU A 98 -7.30 -1.81 5.72
N ASP A 99 -7.10 -2.36 6.92
CA ASP A 99 -8.10 -2.34 8.00
C ASP A 99 -8.17 -0.99 8.71
N GLY A 100 -7.22 -0.12 8.44
CA GLY A 100 -7.10 1.24 8.96
C GLY A 100 -5.70 1.76 8.70
N TYR A 101 -5.50 3.06 8.81
CA TYR A 101 -4.19 3.67 8.65
C TYR A 101 -3.95 4.77 9.69
N PHE A 102 -2.68 5.05 9.93
CA PHE A 102 -2.29 6.10 10.87
C PHE A 102 -1.97 7.39 10.13
N GLU A 103 -2.51 8.48 10.64
CA GLU A 103 -2.10 9.85 10.30
C GLU A 103 -1.67 10.61 11.57
N TRP A 104 -0.76 11.56 11.40
CA TRP A 104 -0.21 12.34 12.49
C TRP A 104 -0.72 13.77 12.42
N ASP A 105 -1.28 14.25 13.53
CA ASP A 105 -1.68 15.65 13.62
C ASP A 105 -0.46 16.57 13.40
N THR A 106 -0.59 17.42 12.39
CA THR A 106 0.42 18.42 12.03
C THR A 106 -0.02 19.83 12.42
N VAL A 107 -1.27 19.99 12.87
CA VAL A 107 -1.89 21.31 13.11
C VAL A 107 -1.69 21.75 14.57
N THR A 108 -1.85 20.83 15.50
CA THR A 108 -1.73 21.14 16.95
C THR A 108 -0.32 20.94 17.51
N ALA A 109 0.57 20.27 16.74
CA ALA A 109 1.94 20.05 17.16
C ALA A 109 2.74 21.36 17.14
N THR A 110 2.98 21.93 18.30
CA THR A 110 3.83 23.11 18.49
C THR A 110 5.21 22.71 19.01
N GLY A 111 6.27 23.14 18.33
CA GLY A 111 7.66 22.92 18.78
C GLY A 111 8.13 21.47 18.69
N SER A 112 8.90 21.03 19.70
CA SER A 112 9.53 19.69 19.74
C SER A 112 8.63 18.56 20.28
N GLN A 113 7.34 18.79 20.45
CA GLN A 113 6.44 17.75 20.96
C GLN A 113 6.18 16.67 19.91
N PRO A 114 6.09 15.38 20.33
CA PRO A 114 5.70 14.31 19.43
C PRO A 114 4.32 14.58 18.85
N LYS A 115 4.18 14.38 17.53
CA LYS A 115 2.89 14.49 16.87
C LYS A 115 1.95 13.40 17.36
N GLN A 116 0.69 13.76 17.66
CA GLN A 116 -0.34 12.79 18.04
C GLN A 116 -0.73 11.92 16.84
N PRO A 117 -0.58 10.60 16.92
CA PRO A 117 -1.11 9.71 15.91
C PRO A 117 -2.62 9.51 16.07
N TYR A 118 -3.33 9.48 14.97
CA TYR A 118 -4.74 9.11 14.88
C TYR A 118 -4.87 7.86 13.99
N LEU A 119 -5.69 6.92 14.44
CA LEU A 119 -6.07 5.76 13.65
C LEU A 119 -7.35 6.08 12.89
N VAL A 120 -7.27 6.08 11.56
CA VAL A 120 -8.41 6.22 10.67
C VAL A 120 -8.89 4.83 10.25
N ARG A 121 -10.17 4.55 10.45
CA ARG A 121 -10.80 3.27 10.10
C ARG A 121 -12.04 3.52 9.25
N PRO A 122 -12.46 2.50 8.46
CA PRO A 122 -13.77 2.56 7.80
C PRO A 122 -14.90 2.72 8.83
N SER A 123 -15.91 3.49 8.50
CA SER A 123 -17.15 3.62 9.28
C SER A 123 -18.29 3.08 8.42
N ILE A 124 -19.03 2.12 8.96
CA ILE A 124 -20.21 1.55 8.31
C ILE A 124 -21.44 2.02 9.08
N GLY A 125 -22.37 2.69 8.39
CA GLY A 125 -23.63 3.14 9.00
C GLY A 125 -23.49 4.26 10.05
N GLY A 126 -22.34 4.97 10.09
CA GLY A 126 -22.10 6.05 11.06
C GLY A 126 -21.57 5.57 12.42
N GLU A 127 -21.51 4.28 12.66
CA GLU A 127 -20.87 3.68 13.84
C GLU A 127 -19.43 3.31 13.53
N GLN A 128 -18.55 3.40 14.53
CA GLN A 128 -17.18 2.88 14.40
C GLN A 128 -17.26 1.35 14.35
N SER A 129 -17.23 0.81 13.13
CA SER A 129 -17.17 -0.63 12.93
C SER A 129 -15.73 -1.09 12.82
N PHE A 130 -15.42 -2.24 13.43
CA PHE A 130 -14.18 -2.96 13.17
C PHE A 130 -14.31 -3.83 11.90
N ASP A 131 -15.50 -3.86 11.31
CA ASP A 131 -15.80 -4.61 10.09
C ASP A 131 -15.64 -3.69 8.88
N GLY A 132 -14.72 -3.99 8.02
CA GLY A 132 -14.50 -3.27 6.77
C GLY A 132 -13.03 -2.94 6.52
N MET A 133 -12.70 -2.90 5.24
CA MET A 133 -11.36 -2.58 4.75
C MET A 133 -11.42 -1.40 3.79
N PHE A 134 -10.41 -0.54 3.84
CA PHE A 134 -10.16 0.41 2.76
C PHE A 134 -9.60 -0.31 1.54
N ALA A 135 -10.00 0.09 0.37
CA ALA A 135 -9.42 -0.28 -0.92
C ALA A 135 -8.51 0.85 -1.38
N ALA A 136 -7.26 0.86 -0.94
CA ALA A 136 -6.32 1.89 -1.36
C ALA A 136 -5.78 1.60 -2.76
N ALA A 137 -5.91 2.55 -3.69
CA ALA A 137 -5.32 2.41 -5.02
C ALA A 137 -3.80 2.28 -4.91
N ALA A 138 -3.20 1.47 -5.77
CA ALA A 138 -1.77 1.19 -5.75
C ALA A 138 -1.20 0.97 -7.16
N LEU A 139 0.11 1.10 -7.27
CA LEU A 139 0.90 0.70 -8.44
C LEU A 139 1.93 -0.35 -8.03
N TRP A 140 2.14 -1.35 -8.86
CA TRP A 140 3.10 -2.41 -8.59
C TRP A 140 4.16 -2.52 -9.69
N SER A 141 5.31 -3.10 -9.36
CA SER A 141 6.42 -3.36 -10.29
C SER A 141 7.12 -4.65 -9.92
N THR A 142 7.60 -5.38 -10.93
CA THR A 142 8.57 -6.44 -10.73
C THR A 142 9.96 -5.89 -11.03
N TRP A 143 10.83 -5.97 -10.03
CA TRP A 143 12.25 -5.68 -10.17
C TRP A 143 13.02 -6.99 -10.24
N HIS A 144 13.98 -7.09 -11.16
CA HIS A 144 14.89 -8.22 -11.27
C HIS A 144 16.26 -7.79 -10.78
N ASP A 145 16.89 -8.63 -9.95
CA ASP A 145 18.22 -8.33 -9.44
C ASP A 145 19.24 -8.38 -10.60
N PRO A 146 19.94 -7.27 -10.89
CA PRO A 146 20.92 -7.27 -11.99
C PRO A 146 22.18 -8.08 -11.67
N GLU A 147 22.44 -8.41 -10.40
CA GLU A 147 23.61 -9.16 -9.95
C GLU A 147 23.30 -10.64 -9.69
N GLN A 148 22.02 -11.02 -9.60
CA GLN A 148 21.59 -12.36 -9.28
C GLN A 148 20.48 -12.84 -10.25
N GLU A 149 20.86 -13.67 -11.22
CA GLU A 149 19.93 -14.23 -12.19
C GLU A 149 18.80 -15.04 -11.50
N GLY A 150 17.56 -14.83 -11.94
CA GLY A 150 16.38 -15.52 -11.41
C GLY A 150 15.80 -14.91 -10.13
N VAL A 151 16.47 -13.94 -9.50
CA VAL A 151 15.94 -13.24 -8.34
C VAL A 151 15.04 -12.09 -8.79
N ALA A 152 13.76 -12.17 -8.43
CA ALA A 152 12.77 -11.14 -8.71
C ALA A 152 12.06 -10.69 -7.43
N LEU A 153 11.74 -9.41 -7.33
CA LEU A 153 11.01 -8.82 -6.23
C LEU A 153 9.78 -8.08 -6.75
N GLN A 154 8.60 -8.50 -6.30
CA GLN A 154 7.37 -7.74 -6.53
C GLN A 154 7.21 -6.67 -5.47
N THR A 155 7.00 -5.44 -5.90
CA THR A 155 6.92 -4.26 -5.05
C THR A 155 5.69 -3.44 -5.37
N VAL A 156 5.16 -2.74 -4.36
CA VAL A 156 3.93 -1.94 -4.48
C VAL A 156 4.10 -0.58 -3.81
N ALA A 157 3.51 0.45 -4.39
CA ALA A 157 3.35 1.78 -3.80
C ALA A 157 1.88 2.14 -3.70
N MET A 158 1.46 2.69 -2.56
CA MET A 158 0.12 3.20 -2.37
C MET A 158 -0.06 4.52 -3.14
N VAL A 159 -1.17 4.68 -3.84
CA VAL A 159 -1.52 5.96 -4.46
C VAL A 159 -2.19 6.85 -3.41
N THR A 160 -1.66 8.05 -3.26
CA THR A 160 -2.17 9.03 -2.30
C THR A 160 -2.50 10.35 -3.01
N THR A 161 -3.45 11.08 -2.47
CA THR A 161 -3.83 12.42 -2.92
C THR A 161 -3.67 13.42 -1.78
N GLN A 162 -3.81 14.69 -2.09
CA GLN A 162 -3.88 15.72 -1.07
C GLN A 162 -5.15 15.50 -0.22
N SER A 163 -5.04 15.65 1.10
CA SER A 163 -6.19 15.52 1.98
C SER A 163 -7.22 16.62 1.69
N VAL A 164 -8.48 16.22 1.62
CA VAL A 164 -9.61 17.13 1.46
C VAL A 164 -10.30 17.21 2.83
N GLY A 165 -10.16 18.35 3.50
CA GLY A 165 -10.77 18.58 4.82
C GLY A 165 -9.78 18.38 6.00
N ARG A 166 -10.30 18.57 7.21
CA ARG A 166 -9.60 18.27 8.48
C ARG A 166 -9.96 16.84 8.91
N LEU A 167 -8.99 16.13 9.44
CA LEU A 167 -9.24 14.93 10.23
C LEU A 167 -9.99 15.30 11.51
#